data_b1e50389a3f6a5160ac9bf1e9b6472d2
#
_entry.id   b1e50389a3f6a5160ac9bf1e9b6472d2
#
_cell.length_a   1.000
_cell.length_b   1.000
_cell.length_c   1.000
_cell.angle_alpha   90.00
_cell.angle_beta   90.00
_cell.angle_gamma   90.00
#
_symmetry.space_group_name_H-M   'P 1'
#
loop_
_entity.id
_entity.type
_entity.pdbx_description
1 polymer ?
#
loop_
_entity_poly.entity_id
_entity_poly.type
_entity_poly.pdbx_seq_one_letter_code
_entity_poly.pdbx_strand_id
1 'polypeptide(L)'
;FVNSPNAVDNNYTAKCNTAGAVFQAESGNVDIVAEDDAEALAKARELVSILPSNNEDTGVLSECEDDLNRVTASLGSHLKDTAVALREISDNNWFLELKADCAKEMVIGFIRLNGAVVGAVANRSELLGEDGKAAKKFDTVLTMAGAYKAAHFVEFCDSFSIPVLTLTSVTGFASSVGEERSIARALS
;
A
#
# COMPACT_ATOMS: atom_id res chain seq x y z
N PHE A 1 12.03 15.38 -7.90
CA PHE A 1 12.51 15.96 -6.63
C PHE A 1 11.56 17.07 -6.19
N VAL A 2 11.05 16.97 -4.96
CA VAL A 2 10.13 17.96 -4.39
C VAL A 2 10.88 19.22 -3.94
N ASN A 3 12.14 19.09 -3.53
CA ASN A 3 12.94 20.19 -3.02
C ASN A 3 14.11 20.52 -3.94
N SER A 4 14.38 21.81 -4.09
CA SER A 4 15.61 22.27 -4.75
C SER A 4 16.85 21.96 -3.90
N PRO A 5 18.06 21.92 -4.49
CA PRO A 5 19.29 21.77 -3.73
C PRO A 5 19.44 22.80 -2.61
N ASN A 6 19.00 24.05 -2.83
CA ASN A 6 19.04 25.10 -1.81
C ASN A 6 18.10 24.81 -0.62
N ALA A 7 16.97 24.17 -0.84
CA ALA A 7 16.07 23.76 0.24
C ALA A 7 16.70 22.64 1.08
N VAL A 8 17.43 21.72 0.45
CA VAL A 8 18.19 20.67 1.15
C VAL A 8 19.28 21.28 2.02
N ASP A 9 20.04 22.25 1.49
CA ASP A 9 21.09 22.95 2.24
C ASP A 9 20.51 23.73 3.43
N ASN A 10 19.36 24.35 3.28
CA ASN A 10 18.69 25.07 4.36
C ASN A 10 18.12 24.15 5.46
N ASN A 11 17.90 22.87 5.16
CA ASN A 11 17.44 21.89 6.12
C ASN A 11 18.55 21.17 6.88
N TYR A 12 19.81 21.54 6.68
CA TYR A 12 20.94 20.87 7.35
C TYR A 12 20.88 20.97 8.88
N THR A 13 20.28 22.02 9.42
CA THR A 13 20.08 22.20 10.86
C THR A 13 19.17 21.15 11.47
N ALA A 14 18.18 20.67 10.72
CA ALA A 14 17.31 19.56 11.09
C ALA A 14 17.99 18.19 10.94
N LYS A 15 19.19 18.15 10.35
CA LYS A 15 19.93 16.91 10.02
C LYS A 15 19.09 15.89 9.24
N CYS A 16 18.18 16.38 8.41
CA CYS A 16 17.24 15.58 7.64
C CYS A 16 17.50 15.78 6.14
N ASN A 17 17.75 14.69 5.43
CA ASN A 17 17.86 14.70 3.97
C ASN A 17 16.45 14.58 3.35
N THR A 18 15.75 15.70 3.21
CA THR A 18 14.39 15.74 2.67
C THR A 18 14.29 15.38 1.18
N ALA A 19 15.42 15.31 0.47
CA ALA A 19 15.48 14.84 -0.91
C ALA A 19 15.78 13.33 -1.01
N GLY A 20 16.13 12.68 0.10
CA GLY A 20 16.47 11.26 0.14
C GLY A 20 15.25 10.36 -0.05
N ALA A 21 15.47 9.18 -0.63
CA ALA A 21 14.42 8.19 -0.90
C ALA A 21 13.63 7.81 0.36
N VAL A 22 14.33 7.62 1.48
CA VAL A 22 13.68 7.24 2.76
C VAL A 22 12.69 8.32 3.20
N PHE A 23 13.09 9.59 3.20
CA PHE A 23 12.20 10.69 3.58
C PHE A 23 10.99 10.78 2.64
N GLN A 24 11.21 10.62 1.34
CA GLN A 24 10.13 10.69 0.35
C GLN A 24 9.17 9.50 0.46
N ALA A 25 9.68 8.31 0.80
CA ALA A 25 8.86 7.13 1.06
C ALA A 25 8.00 7.30 2.33
N GLU A 26 8.61 7.72 3.44
CA GLU A 26 7.90 7.95 4.72
C GLU A 26 6.85 9.06 4.63
N SER A 27 7.10 10.09 3.81
CA SER A 27 6.15 11.18 3.58
C SER A 27 5.04 10.82 2.59
N GLY A 28 5.09 9.66 1.94
CA GLY A 28 4.09 9.19 0.97
C GLY A 28 4.16 9.87 -0.40
N ASN A 29 5.24 10.60 -0.70
CA ASN A 29 5.43 11.26 -2.00
C ASN A 29 5.84 10.29 -3.11
N VAL A 30 6.34 9.11 -2.76
CA VAL A 30 6.69 8.04 -3.72
C VAL A 30 5.93 6.77 -3.37
N ASP A 31 5.57 6.01 -4.39
CA ASP A 31 4.77 4.80 -4.25
C ASP A 31 5.65 3.56 -4.03
N ILE A 32 6.80 3.48 -4.69
CA ILE A 32 7.73 2.36 -4.63
C ILE A 32 9.15 2.92 -4.53
N VAL A 33 9.97 2.34 -3.67
CA VAL A 33 11.42 2.58 -3.61
C VAL A 33 12.13 1.35 -4.16
N ALA A 34 13.14 1.56 -4.97
CA ALA A 34 14.00 0.53 -5.53
C ALA A 34 15.45 0.75 -5.07
N GLU A 35 16.24 -0.31 -4.99
CA GLU A 35 17.64 -0.25 -4.60
C GLU A 35 18.54 0.30 -5.73
N ASP A 36 18.16 -0.01 -6.98
CA ASP A 36 18.88 0.43 -8.18
C ASP A 36 17.96 0.71 -9.37
N ASP A 37 18.55 1.23 -10.45
CA ASP A 37 17.84 1.58 -11.68
C ASP A 37 17.20 0.33 -12.36
N ALA A 38 17.83 -0.83 -12.26
CA ALA A 38 17.33 -2.05 -12.87
C ALA A 38 16.07 -2.52 -12.16
N GLU A 39 16.05 -2.50 -10.83
CA GLU A 39 14.89 -2.79 -10.03
C GLU A 39 13.77 -1.76 -10.28
N ALA A 40 14.10 -0.47 -10.34
CA ALA A 40 13.13 0.59 -10.63
C ALA A 40 12.43 0.37 -11.98
N LEU A 41 13.19 0.00 -13.02
CA LEU A 41 12.63 -0.33 -14.32
C LEU A 41 11.79 -1.61 -14.30
N ALA A 42 12.19 -2.61 -13.51
CA ALA A 42 11.41 -3.84 -13.34
C ALA A 42 10.07 -3.55 -12.66
N LYS A 43 10.06 -2.75 -11.60
CA LYS A 43 8.84 -2.32 -10.90
C LYS A 43 7.95 -1.46 -11.78
N ALA A 44 8.51 -0.56 -12.58
CA ALA A 44 7.74 0.23 -13.53
C ALA A 44 7.05 -0.66 -14.59
N ARG A 45 7.77 -1.66 -15.13
CA ARG A 45 7.18 -2.63 -16.08
C ARG A 45 6.11 -3.49 -15.42
N GLU A 46 6.35 -3.94 -14.19
CA GLU A 46 5.38 -4.69 -13.40
C GLU A 46 4.09 -3.88 -13.23
N LEU A 47 4.18 -2.62 -12.81
CA LEU A 47 3.02 -1.73 -12.64
C LEU A 47 2.27 -1.51 -13.96
N VAL A 48 2.98 -1.20 -15.05
CA VAL A 48 2.36 -1.01 -16.37
C VAL A 48 1.67 -2.27 -16.86
N SER A 49 2.21 -3.46 -16.56
CA SER A 49 1.63 -4.73 -17.00
C SER A 49 0.30 -5.09 -16.33
N ILE A 50 -0.01 -4.49 -15.20
CA ILE A 50 -1.25 -4.75 -14.44
C ILE A 50 -2.33 -3.70 -14.66
N LEU A 51 -1.97 -2.56 -15.24
CA LEU A 51 -2.91 -1.49 -15.53
C LEU A 51 -3.53 -1.66 -16.92
N PRO A 52 -4.81 -1.33 -17.11
CA PRO A 52 -5.40 -1.24 -18.43
C PRO A 52 -4.73 -0.13 -19.26
N SER A 53 -4.80 -0.21 -20.58
CA SER A 53 -4.15 0.76 -21.48
C SER A 53 -4.74 2.17 -21.35
N ASN A 54 -6.00 2.25 -20.95
CA ASN A 54 -6.73 3.49 -20.69
C ASN A 54 -7.94 3.19 -19.78
N ASN A 55 -8.67 4.22 -19.37
CA ASN A 55 -9.81 4.11 -18.45
C ASN A 55 -11.10 3.55 -19.09
N GLU A 56 -11.12 3.36 -20.40
CA GLU A 56 -12.25 2.75 -21.12
C GLU A 56 -12.05 1.26 -21.36
N ASP A 57 -10.82 0.76 -21.20
CA ASP A 57 -10.50 -0.65 -21.34
C ASP A 57 -11.01 -1.45 -20.13
N THR A 58 -11.42 -2.67 -20.39
CA THR A 58 -11.68 -3.65 -19.33
C THR A 58 -10.38 -4.03 -18.64
N GLY A 59 -10.47 -4.33 -17.33
CA GLY A 59 -9.31 -4.70 -16.53
C GLY A 59 -8.43 -5.80 -17.16
N VAL A 60 -7.15 -5.77 -16.83
CA VAL A 60 -6.19 -6.74 -17.34
C VAL A 60 -6.48 -8.12 -16.74
N LEU A 61 -6.67 -9.10 -17.61
CA LEU A 61 -6.78 -10.51 -17.25
C LEU A 61 -5.51 -11.23 -17.69
N SER A 62 -4.90 -11.96 -16.78
CA SER A 62 -3.79 -12.88 -17.07
C SER A 62 -4.25 -14.32 -16.91
N GLU A 63 -3.57 -15.26 -17.55
CA GLU A 63 -3.81 -16.68 -17.29
C GLU A 63 -3.48 -16.99 -15.83
N CYS A 64 -4.40 -17.67 -15.14
CA CYS A 64 -4.21 -18.09 -13.76
C CYS A 64 -3.79 -19.55 -13.75
N GLU A 65 -2.55 -19.82 -13.32
CA GLU A 65 -2.00 -21.17 -13.16
C GLU A 65 -2.12 -21.65 -11.69
N ASP A 66 -2.68 -20.82 -10.79
CA ASP A 66 -2.82 -21.17 -9.38
C ASP A 66 -4.01 -22.11 -9.14
N ASP A 67 -3.91 -22.98 -8.12
CA ASP A 67 -5.04 -23.79 -7.68
C ASP A 67 -6.03 -22.92 -6.88
N LEU A 68 -7.13 -22.54 -7.52
CA LEU A 68 -8.19 -21.73 -6.92
C LEU A 68 -8.89 -22.41 -5.73
N ASN A 69 -8.70 -23.72 -5.55
CA ASN A 69 -9.25 -24.48 -4.42
C ASN A 69 -8.20 -24.72 -3.32
N ARG A 70 -7.01 -24.12 -3.41
CA ARG A 70 -6.00 -24.27 -2.38
C ARG A 70 -6.49 -23.77 -1.03
N VAL A 71 -6.15 -24.50 0.02
CA VAL A 71 -6.50 -24.15 1.40
C VAL A 71 -5.40 -23.28 1.99
N THR A 72 -5.74 -22.07 2.39
CA THR A 72 -4.82 -21.15 3.07
C THR A 72 -4.92 -21.34 4.58
N ALA A 73 -4.29 -22.41 5.10
CA ALA A 73 -4.39 -22.79 6.51
C ALA A 73 -3.80 -21.73 7.48
N SER A 74 -2.82 -20.97 7.02
CA SER A 74 -2.11 -19.93 7.81
C SER A 74 -2.83 -18.59 7.85
N LEU A 75 -3.81 -18.36 6.99
CA LEU A 75 -4.48 -17.06 6.84
C LEU A 75 -4.97 -16.48 8.17
N GLY A 76 -5.59 -17.31 9.02
CA GLY A 76 -6.11 -16.87 10.31
C GLY A 76 -5.03 -16.31 11.25
N SER A 77 -3.80 -16.81 11.19
CA SER A 77 -2.67 -16.34 11.98
C SER A 77 -2.05 -15.05 11.41
N HIS A 78 -2.22 -14.79 10.13
CA HIS A 78 -1.63 -13.65 9.42
C HIS A 78 -2.59 -12.46 9.24
N LEU A 79 -3.85 -12.57 9.67
CA LEU A 79 -4.83 -11.48 9.58
C LEU A 79 -4.42 -10.20 10.33
N LYS A 80 -3.46 -10.28 11.25
CA LYS A 80 -2.92 -9.12 11.95
C LYS A 80 -1.95 -8.32 11.08
N ASP A 81 -1.21 -8.98 10.19
CA ASP A 81 -0.44 -8.36 9.12
C ASP A 81 -1.15 -8.62 7.79
N THR A 82 -2.00 -7.70 7.41
CA THR A 82 -2.84 -7.85 6.23
C THR A 82 -2.05 -7.84 4.92
N ALA A 83 -0.80 -7.34 4.89
CA ALA A 83 0.05 -7.48 3.71
C ALA A 83 0.42 -8.95 3.45
N VAL A 84 0.71 -9.72 4.51
CA VAL A 84 0.96 -11.16 4.41
C VAL A 84 -0.33 -11.89 4.02
N ALA A 85 -1.45 -11.55 4.66
CA ALA A 85 -2.75 -12.14 4.33
C ALA A 85 -3.16 -11.88 2.87
N LEU A 86 -2.99 -10.65 2.36
CA LEU A 86 -3.27 -10.30 0.96
C LEU A 86 -2.40 -11.10 -0.01
N ARG A 87 -1.12 -11.28 0.32
CA ARG A 87 -0.21 -12.12 -0.47
C ARG A 87 -0.70 -13.58 -0.50
N GLU A 88 -1.11 -14.13 0.64
CA GLU A 88 -1.59 -15.52 0.72
C GLU A 88 -2.87 -15.79 -0.06
N ILE A 89 -3.78 -14.84 -0.16
CA ILE A 89 -5.02 -15.02 -0.94
C ILE A 89 -4.85 -14.73 -2.43
N SER A 90 -3.78 -14.05 -2.81
CA SER A 90 -3.49 -13.68 -4.21
C SER A 90 -2.92 -14.85 -5.00
N ASP A 91 -3.21 -14.89 -6.28
CA ASP A 91 -2.67 -15.88 -7.22
C ASP A 91 -1.14 -15.92 -7.13
N ASN A 92 -0.59 -17.13 -7.01
CA ASN A 92 0.86 -17.37 -6.88
C ASN A 92 1.54 -16.54 -5.76
N ASN A 93 0.79 -16.15 -4.72
CA ASN A 93 1.23 -15.28 -3.63
C ASN A 93 1.80 -13.93 -4.11
N TRP A 94 1.31 -13.42 -5.24
CA TRP A 94 1.75 -12.14 -5.78
C TRP A 94 1.06 -10.97 -5.10
N PHE A 95 1.82 -10.00 -4.63
CA PHE A 95 1.30 -8.77 -4.04
C PHE A 95 2.26 -7.62 -4.32
N LEU A 96 1.76 -6.56 -4.94
CA LEU A 96 2.49 -5.32 -5.16
C LEU A 96 2.00 -4.27 -4.15
N GLU A 97 2.68 -4.18 -3.01
CA GLU A 97 2.40 -3.17 -1.99
C GLU A 97 2.89 -1.79 -2.47
N LEU A 98 2.05 -0.77 -2.32
CA LEU A 98 2.38 0.62 -2.60
C LEU A 98 2.51 1.40 -1.29
N LYS A 99 3.41 2.41 -1.29
CA LYS A 99 3.64 3.29 -0.13
C LYS A 99 3.87 2.50 1.18
N ALA A 100 4.65 1.43 1.11
CA ALA A 100 4.88 0.52 2.23
C ALA A 100 5.47 1.22 3.46
N ASP A 101 6.23 2.30 3.27
CA ASP A 101 6.88 3.05 4.34
C ASP A 101 6.04 4.20 4.91
N CYS A 102 5.00 4.63 4.21
CA CYS A 102 4.07 5.67 4.65
C CYS A 102 2.85 5.05 5.32
N ALA A 103 2.42 5.60 6.47
CA ALA A 103 1.24 5.13 7.19
C ALA A 103 1.17 3.60 7.22
N LYS A 104 2.16 2.96 7.85
CA LYS A 104 2.38 1.50 7.79
C LYS A 104 1.24 0.67 8.35
N GLU A 105 0.35 1.26 9.15
CA GLU A 105 -0.87 0.65 9.66
C GLU A 105 -1.93 0.45 8.57
N MET A 106 -1.81 1.17 7.44
CA MET A 106 -2.68 1.04 6.27
C MET A 106 -1.90 0.41 5.12
N VAL A 107 -2.38 -0.71 4.63
CA VAL A 107 -1.83 -1.45 3.49
C VAL A 107 -2.65 -1.15 2.26
N ILE A 108 -1.99 -0.74 1.19
CA ILE A 108 -2.58 -0.59 -0.14
C ILE A 108 -1.70 -1.26 -1.19
N GLY A 109 -2.30 -1.76 -2.24
CA GLY A 109 -1.56 -2.38 -3.34
C GLY A 109 -2.45 -3.21 -4.24
N PHE A 110 -1.83 -3.99 -5.10
CA PHE A 110 -2.53 -4.83 -6.08
C PHE A 110 -2.30 -6.31 -5.80
N ILE A 111 -3.36 -7.07 -5.89
CA ILE A 111 -3.38 -8.53 -5.86
C ILE A 111 -3.96 -9.06 -7.16
N ARG A 112 -3.84 -10.36 -7.40
CA ARG A 112 -4.53 -11.06 -8.49
C ARG A 112 -5.46 -12.12 -7.93
N LEU A 113 -6.67 -12.18 -8.45
CA LEU A 113 -7.65 -13.20 -8.11
C LEU A 113 -8.18 -13.82 -9.41
N ASN A 114 -7.84 -15.06 -9.67
CA ASN A 114 -8.17 -15.76 -10.91
C ASN A 114 -7.71 -14.97 -12.15
N GLY A 115 -6.49 -14.47 -12.12
CA GLY A 115 -5.90 -13.67 -13.19
C GLY A 115 -6.38 -12.22 -13.27
N ALA A 116 -7.44 -11.85 -12.58
CA ALA A 116 -7.93 -10.48 -12.55
C ALA A 116 -7.14 -9.63 -11.55
N VAL A 117 -6.77 -8.42 -11.94
CA VAL A 117 -6.15 -7.43 -11.05
C VAL A 117 -7.20 -6.79 -10.16
N VAL A 118 -6.92 -6.77 -8.86
CA VAL A 118 -7.79 -6.19 -7.83
C VAL A 118 -6.95 -5.27 -6.95
N GLY A 119 -7.42 -4.05 -6.75
CA GLY A 119 -6.87 -3.16 -5.73
C GLY A 119 -7.21 -3.69 -4.33
N ALA A 120 -6.29 -3.60 -3.40
CA ALA A 120 -6.49 -4.02 -2.02
C ALA A 120 -6.24 -2.86 -1.06
N VAL A 121 -7.17 -2.65 -0.14
CA VAL A 121 -7.07 -1.69 0.96
C VAL A 121 -7.30 -2.43 2.26
N ALA A 122 -6.33 -2.42 3.15
CA ALA A 122 -6.44 -3.17 4.39
C ALA A 122 -5.71 -2.45 5.55
N ASN A 123 -6.29 -2.48 6.74
CA ASN A 123 -5.57 -2.04 7.92
C ASN A 123 -4.89 -3.24 8.61
N ARG A 124 -3.71 -3.04 9.18
CA ARG A 124 -3.00 -4.04 9.96
C ARG A 124 -2.75 -3.56 11.39
N SER A 125 -2.73 -4.49 12.31
CA SER A 125 -2.40 -4.24 13.73
C SER A 125 -0.99 -4.67 14.10
N GLU A 126 -0.35 -5.48 13.29
CA GLU A 126 1.04 -5.93 13.48
C GLU A 126 1.77 -5.90 12.13
N LEU A 127 3.05 -5.58 12.17
CA LEU A 127 3.99 -5.77 11.06
C LEU A 127 4.87 -6.95 11.44
N LEU A 128 4.85 -8.01 10.64
CA LEU A 128 5.68 -9.19 10.88
C LEU A 128 7.09 -8.99 10.29
N GLY A 129 8.09 -9.39 11.05
CA GLY A 129 9.47 -9.48 10.57
C GLY A 129 9.71 -10.78 9.80
N GLU A 130 10.91 -10.94 9.27
CA GLU A 130 11.34 -12.15 8.55
C GLU A 130 11.31 -13.41 9.42
N ASP A 131 11.39 -13.25 10.74
CA ASP A 131 11.29 -14.32 11.71
C ASP A 131 9.84 -14.72 12.06
N GLY A 132 8.85 -14.10 11.40
CA GLY A 132 7.42 -14.31 11.63
C GLY A 132 6.90 -13.72 12.94
N LYS A 133 7.71 -12.96 13.67
CA LYS A 133 7.29 -12.26 14.89
C LYS A 133 6.90 -10.83 14.61
N ALA A 134 6.06 -10.27 15.47
CA ALA A 134 5.66 -8.87 15.36
C ALA A 134 6.87 -7.94 15.61
N ALA A 135 7.37 -7.32 14.53
CA ALA A 135 8.43 -6.30 14.57
C ALA A 135 7.88 -4.96 15.04
N LYS A 136 6.62 -4.66 14.71
CA LYS A 136 5.93 -3.44 15.13
C LYS A 136 4.44 -3.72 15.35
N LYS A 137 3.84 -3.04 16.32
CA LYS A 137 2.39 -3.07 16.58
C LYS A 137 1.80 -1.70 16.32
N PHE A 138 0.56 -1.70 15.85
CA PHE A 138 -0.23 -0.51 15.58
C PHE A 138 -1.56 -0.59 16.35
N ASP A 139 -2.08 0.55 16.71
CA ASP A 139 -3.43 0.64 17.23
C ASP A 139 -4.44 0.33 16.12
N THR A 140 -5.53 -0.32 16.48
CA THR A 140 -6.60 -0.69 15.53
C THR A 140 -7.55 0.49 15.29
N VAL A 141 -6.99 1.66 14.99
CA VAL A 141 -7.72 2.89 14.70
C VAL A 141 -7.38 3.41 13.31
N LEU A 142 -8.31 4.11 12.69
CA LEU A 142 -8.06 4.79 11.44
C LEU A 142 -7.40 6.14 11.72
N THR A 143 -6.19 6.33 11.19
CA THR A 143 -5.45 7.59 11.26
C THR A 143 -5.75 8.45 10.04
N MET A 144 -5.51 9.77 10.15
CA MET A 144 -5.59 10.67 9.00
C MET A 144 -4.67 10.25 7.85
N ALA A 145 -3.42 9.91 8.16
CA ALA A 145 -2.45 9.49 7.15
C ALA A 145 -2.88 8.21 6.43
N GLY A 146 -3.37 7.22 7.21
CA GLY A 146 -3.93 5.98 6.66
C GLY A 146 -5.17 6.23 5.80
N ALA A 147 -6.07 7.11 6.24
CA ALA A 147 -7.27 7.47 5.48
C ALA A 147 -6.93 8.14 4.15
N TYR A 148 -6.01 9.11 4.14
CA TYR A 148 -5.55 9.74 2.89
C TYR A 148 -4.88 8.75 1.95
N LYS A 149 -4.00 7.89 2.47
CA LYS A 149 -3.34 6.84 1.69
C LYS A 149 -4.37 5.94 1.01
N ALA A 150 -5.38 5.49 1.76
CA ALA A 150 -6.44 4.64 1.22
C ALA A 150 -7.32 5.38 0.20
N ALA A 151 -7.76 6.61 0.51
CA ALA A 151 -8.62 7.40 -0.37
C ALA A 151 -7.97 7.63 -1.74
N HIS A 152 -6.74 8.13 -1.79
CA HIS A 152 -6.02 8.34 -3.06
C HIS A 152 -5.83 7.05 -3.86
N PHE A 153 -5.63 5.92 -3.18
CA PHE A 153 -5.52 4.65 -3.88
C PHE A 153 -6.86 4.19 -4.46
N VAL A 154 -7.97 4.40 -3.74
CA VAL A 154 -9.32 4.09 -4.24
C VAL A 154 -9.66 4.98 -5.44
N GLU A 155 -9.37 6.29 -5.38
CA GLU A 155 -9.54 7.21 -6.52
C GLU A 155 -8.72 6.76 -7.74
N PHE A 156 -7.49 6.29 -7.52
CA PHE A 156 -6.68 5.71 -8.58
C PHE A 156 -7.33 4.47 -9.19
N CYS A 157 -7.78 3.53 -8.37
CA CYS A 157 -8.47 2.32 -8.83
C CYS A 157 -9.76 2.65 -9.60
N ASP A 158 -10.54 3.62 -9.12
CA ASP A 158 -11.75 4.10 -9.78
C ASP A 158 -11.45 4.66 -11.18
N SER A 159 -10.37 5.45 -11.30
CA SER A 159 -9.93 6.04 -12.57
C SER A 159 -9.62 5.00 -13.66
N PHE A 160 -9.26 3.78 -13.27
CA PHE A 160 -8.95 2.66 -14.17
C PHE A 160 -9.99 1.53 -14.12
N SER A 161 -11.12 1.76 -13.46
CA SER A 161 -12.17 0.74 -13.28
C SER A 161 -11.65 -0.57 -12.65
N ILE A 162 -10.65 -0.48 -11.76
CA ILE A 162 -10.09 -1.62 -11.05
C ILE A 162 -10.95 -1.90 -9.81
N PRO A 163 -11.50 -3.10 -9.63
CA PRO A 163 -12.28 -3.44 -8.44
C PRO A 163 -11.40 -3.39 -7.18
N VAL A 164 -11.99 -3.02 -6.04
CA VAL A 164 -11.26 -2.87 -4.77
C VAL A 164 -11.79 -3.87 -3.74
N LEU A 165 -10.86 -4.66 -3.17
CA LEU A 165 -11.09 -5.49 -2.01
C LEU A 165 -10.68 -4.72 -0.75
N THR A 166 -11.59 -4.61 0.21
CA THR A 166 -11.31 -3.95 1.48
C THR A 166 -11.34 -4.97 2.63
N LEU A 167 -10.24 -5.04 3.39
CA LEU A 167 -10.14 -5.83 4.62
C LEU A 167 -10.02 -4.87 5.81
N THR A 168 -11.09 -4.73 6.59
CA THR A 168 -11.13 -3.79 7.72
C THR A 168 -11.22 -4.50 9.06
N SER A 169 -10.38 -4.06 10.00
CA SER A 169 -10.44 -4.44 11.42
C SER A 169 -10.07 -3.21 12.25
N VAL A 170 -10.94 -2.19 12.23
CA VAL A 170 -10.75 -0.96 12.99
C VAL A 170 -11.79 -0.85 14.10
N THR A 171 -11.38 -0.33 15.26
CA THR A 171 -12.26 -0.11 16.42
C THR A 171 -12.82 1.31 16.45
N GLY A 172 -12.29 2.21 15.63
CA GLY A 172 -12.72 3.59 15.54
C GLY A 172 -11.68 4.48 14.86
N PHE A 173 -11.82 5.79 15.05
CA PHE A 173 -10.87 6.79 14.56
C PHE A 173 -9.84 7.13 15.62
N ALA A 174 -8.65 7.59 15.21
CA ALA A 174 -7.67 8.13 16.11
C ALA A 174 -8.22 9.39 16.80
N SER A 175 -8.17 9.41 18.15
CA SER A 175 -8.86 10.41 18.98
C SER A 175 -7.96 11.61 19.30
N SER A 176 -7.61 12.40 18.30
CA SER A 176 -7.00 13.70 18.52
C SER A 176 -7.74 14.80 17.76
N VAL A 177 -7.68 16.03 18.24
CA VAL A 177 -8.36 17.17 17.58
C VAL A 177 -7.87 17.36 16.14
N GLY A 178 -6.58 17.08 15.88
CA GLY A 178 -6.01 17.14 14.52
C GLY A 178 -6.56 16.05 13.63
N GLU A 179 -6.61 14.82 14.12
CA GLU A 179 -7.15 13.66 13.42
C GLU A 179 -8.64 13.84 13.13
N GLU A 180 -9.45 14.20 14.11
CA GLU A 180 -10.91 14.40 13.92
C GLU A 180 -11.23 15.43 12.85
N ARG A 181 -10.47 16.55 12.77
CA ARG A 181 -10.67 17.56 11.73
C ARG A 181 -10.33 17.10 10.33
N SER A 182 -9.43 16.15 10.21
CA SER A 182 -8.82 15.77 8.93
C SER A 182 -9.39 14.48 8.36
N ILE A 183 -9.77 13.52 9.20
CA ILE A 183 -10.34 12.25 8.77
C ILE A 183 -11.66 12.43 8.02
N ALA A 184 -12.56 13.27 8.53
CA ALA A 184 -13.83 13.55 7.88
C ALA A 184 -13.64 14.07 6.43
N ARG A 185 -12.59 14.87 6.23
CA ARG A 185 -12.23 15.40 4.90
C ARG A 185 -11.57 14.35 3.99
N ALA A 186 -10.84 13.40 4.58
CA ALA A 186 -10.20 12.33 3.80
C ALA A 186 -11.17 11.25 3.33
N LEU A 187 -12.35 11.16 3.98
CA LEU A 187 -13.37 10.16 3.66
C LEU A 187 -14.54 10.73 2.85
N SER A 188 -14.54 12.01 2.57
CA SER A 188 -15.57 12.69 1.75
C SER A 188 -15.18 12.78 0.27
#